data_f445d0ae4133ab5b12737c8908c2f6de
#
_entry.id   f445d0ae4133ab5b12737c8908c2f6de
#
_cell.length_a   1.000
_cell.length_b   1.000
_cell.length_c   1.000
_cell.angle_alpha   90.00
_cell.angle_beta   90.00
_cell.angle_gamma   90.00
#
_symmetry.space_group_name_H-M   'P 1'
#
loop_
_entity.id
_entity.type
_entity.pdbx_description
1 polymer ?
#
loop_
_entity_poly.entity_id
_entity_poly.type
_entity_poly.pdbx_seq_one_letter_code
_entity_poly.pdbx_strand_id
1 'polypeptide(L)'
;MKAYERLLHYVKILTPSNENSQTVPSSDCQLDLAMVLEKEMNALGLTDVYLDDKCYLYGKLPATKGYENCPAIGFIAHMDTVSDFCDRPIRPILTENYNGEALPLGGSGLVLDPKVFPHLSSLKGRTLITSDGTTILGTDDKAGIAEILTMTERLIHEEIPHGPISIAFTPDEEIGSGAEYFDIKRFDADFAYTMDGDTEGEIQFENFNACKAEFEITGFNVHPGSSKDTMINASLVAMEINSCLPSMETPRNTEDYEGFYHLIDMNGDVSHATLHYIVRDHDQALFEAKKQTLRLIEKNMNEKWGDGCVTLTITDQYQNMAEIIKDCPHLIENAKKACKNAGVAPLVLPIRGGTDGCQLSFRGLPCPNLGTGGHAYHGPYEHISVEGMDMCVDVVVELIKLYTEGC
;
A
#
# COMPACT_ATOMS: atom_id res chain seq x y z
N MET A 1 19.27 2.69 18.28
CA MET A 1 19.61 3.07 16.87
C MET A 1 18.55 4.03 16.37
N LYS A 2 18.88 5.00 15.52
CA LYS A 2 17.90 5.91 14.90
C LYS A 2 17.12 5.20 13.78
N ALA A 3 15.88 5.64 13.48
CA ALA A 3 15.07 5.04 12.42
C ALA A 3 15.76 5.10 11.03
N TYR A 4 16.32 6.25 10.67
CA TYR A 4 17.05 6.38 9.41
C TYR A 4 18.30 5.48 9.31
N GLU A 5 18.98 5.19 10.43
CA GLU A 5 20.14 4.27 10.42
C GLU A 5 19.71 2.84 10.12
N ARG A 6 18.54 2.42 10.66
CA ARG A 6 17.89 1.15 10.32
C ARG A 6 17.49 1.10 8.85
N LEU A 7 16.81 2.14 8.38
CA LEU A 7 16.41 2.26 6.97
C LEU A 7 17.61 2.10 6.04
N LEU A 8 18.71 2.82 6.28
CA LEU A 8 19.94 2.74 5.49
C LEU A 8 20.58 1.34 5.49
N HIS A 9 20.25 0.51 6.48
CA HIS A 9 20.65 -0.89 6.53
C HIS A 9 19.70 -1.76 5.71
N TYR A 10 18.39 -1.61 5.89
CA TYR A 10 17.37 -2.46 5.28
C TYR A 10 17.24 -2.25 3.77
N VAL A 11 17.33 -1.02 3.28
CA VAL A 11 17.22 -0.73 1.83
C VAL A 11 18.32 -1.38 1.00
N LYS A 12 19.44 -1.78 1.60
CA LYS A 12 20.51 -2.49 0.91
C LYS A 12 20.20 -3.96 0.65
N ILE A 13 19.19 -4.50 1.31
CA ILE A 13 18.68 -5.85 1.12
C ILE A 13 17.55 -5.73 0.09
N LEU A 14 17.75 -6.30 -1.09
CA LEU A 14 16.74 -6.29 -2.16
C LEU A 14 15.62 -7.27 -1.81
N THR A 15 14.38 -6.82 -1.93
CA THR A 15 13.20 -7.60 -1.60
C THR A 15 12.05 -7.39 -2.60
N PRO A 16 12.30 -7.32 -3.93
CA PRO A 16 11.19 -7.12 -4.86
C PRO A 16 10.25 -8.32 -4.84
N SER A 17 8.95 -8.06 -4.79
CA SER A 17 7.91 -9.04 -5.00
C SER A 17 7.77 -9.40 -6.48
N ASN A 18 7.10 -10.52 -6.80
CA ASN A 18 6.92 -11.01 -8.15
C ASN A 18 5.48 -11.45 -8.39
N GLU A 19 4.69 -10.60 -9.06
CA GLU A 19 3.28 -10.85 -9.38
C GLU A 19 3.01 -12.11 -10.22
N ASN A 20 4.04 -12.64 -10.92
CA ASN A 20 3.93 -13.86 -11.72
C ASN A 20 4.27 -15.13 -10.94
N SER A 21 4.67 -15.01 -9.68
CA SER A 21 4.99 -16.14 -8.82
C SER A 21 3.72 -16.86 -8.34
N GLN A 22 3.86 -18.15 -8.04
CA GLN A 22 2.82 -18.97 -7.40
C GLN A 22 3.23 -19.39 -5.99
N THR A 23 4.36 -18.86 -5.49
CA THR A 23 4.85 -19.15 -4.13
C THR A 23 4.60 -17.97 -3.20
N VAL A 24 4.62 -18.23 -1.89
CA VAL A 24 4.61 -17.21 -0.84
C VAL A 24 5.79 -17.50 0.10
N PRO A 25 6.76 -16.58 0.24
CA PRO A 25 6.83 -15.30 -0.45
C PRO A 25 6.96 -15.47 -1.98
N SER A 26 6.57 -14.44 -2.72
CA SER A 26 6.64 -14.44 -4.20
C SER A 26 8.07 -14.43 -4.73
N SER A 27 9.02 -14.02 -3.89
CA SER A 27 10.46 -14.07 -4.15
C SER A 27 11.23 -14.44 -2.87
N ASP A 28 12.20 -15.35 -2.98
CA ASP A 28 12.98 -15.85 -1.85
C ASP A 28 13.84 -14.76 -1.18
N CYS A 29 14.17 -13.69 -1.89
CA CYS A 29 15.00 -12.60 -1.35
C CYS A 29 14.32 -11.82 -0.20
N GLN A 30 13.00 -11.89 -0.06
CA GLN A 30 12.30 -11.32 1.09
C GLN A 30 12.72 -11.99 2.41
N LEU A 31 13.05 -13.28 2.38
CA LEU A 31 13.57 -14.01 3.54
C LEU A 31 14.90 -13.43 4.06
N ASP A 32 15.72 -12.84 3.20
CA ASP A 32 16.98 -12.23 3.62
C ASP A 32 16.76 -11.07 4.59
N LEU A 33 15.76 -10.23 4.33
CA LEU A 33 15.36 -9.16 5.24
C LEU A 33 14.67 -9.73 6.49
N ALA A 34 13.73 -10.67 6.33
CA ALA A 34 13.02 -11.30 7.44
C ALA A 34 13.99 -11.90 8.48
N MET A 35 15.04 -12.59 8.04
CA MET A 35 16.07 -13.16 8.93
C MET A 35 16.92 -12.10 9.65
N VAL A 36 17.12 -10.93 9.04
CA VAL A 36 17.80 -9.79 9.70
C VAL A 36 16.89 -9.22 10.78
N LEU A 37 15.61 -9.01 10.46
CA LEU A 37 14.61 -8.47 11.38
C LEU A 37 14.33 -9.43 12.55
N GLU A 38 14.27 -10.75 12.31
CA GLU A 38 14.13 -11.76 13.36
C GLU A 38 15.26 -11.66 14.40
N LYS A 39 16.50 -11.51 13.94
CA LYS A 39 17.67 -11.34 14.82
C LYS A 39 17.58 -10.03 15.62
N GLU A 40 17.16 -8.94 14.97
CA GLU A 40 17.03 -7.64 15.63
C GLU A 40 15.90 -7.65 16.67
N MET A 41 14.75 -8.22 16.37
CA MET A 41 13.64 -8.37 17.31
C MET A 41 14.06 -9.18 18.55
N ASN A 42 14.78 -10.30 18.34
CA ASN A 42 15.33 -11.07 19.44
C ASN A 42 16.37 -10.29 20.26
N ALA A 43 17.24 -9.50 19.62
CA ALA A 43 18.22 -8.67 20.28
C ALA A 43 17.61 -7.52 21.09
N LEU A 44 16.46 -6.98 20.65
CA LEU A 44 15.67 -6.01 21.41
C LEU A 44 14.93 -6.63 22.60
N GLY A 45 14.86 -7.95 22.70
CA GLY A 45 14.22 -8.67 23.81
C GLY A 45 12.71 -8.89 23.61
N LEU A 46 12.21 -8.84 22.38
CA LEU A 46 10.83 -9.24 22.11
C LEU A 46 10.65 -10.72 22.41
N THR A 47 9.44 -11.08 22.80
CA THR A 47 9.04 -12.46 23.04
C THR A 47 8.25 -13.00 21.85
N ASP A 48 8.08 -14.32 21.79
CA ASP A 48 7.32 -15.02 20.73
C ASP A 48 7.75 -14.61 19.29
N VAL A 49 9.03 -14.27 19.12
CA VAL A 49 9.58 -13.97 17.80
C VAL A 49 9.53 -15.23 16.95
N TYR A 50 8.83 -15.16 15.82
CA TYR A 50 8.57 -16.32 14.98
C TYR A 50 8.48 -15.93 13.51
N LEU A 51 9.41 -16.42 12.71
CA LEU A 51 9.38 -16.36 11.26
C LEU A 51 8.77 -17.67 10.73
N ASP A 52 7.66 -17.56 9.99
CA ASP A 52 7.00 -18.74 9.44
C ASP A 52 7.56 -19.13 8.04
N ASP A 53 7.04 -20.22 7.49
CA ASP A 53 7.44 -20.78 6.21
C ASP A 53 6.97 -19.97 4.99
N LYS A 54 6.13 -18.97 5.21
CA LYS A 54 5.59 -18.02 4.22
C LYS A 54 6.18 -16.62 4.35
N CYS A 55 7.25 -16.48 5.14
CA CYS A 55 7.94 -15.21 5.36
C CYS A 55 7.19 -14.18 6.21
N TYR A 56 6.13 -14.56 6.95
CA TYR A 56 5.56 -13.67 7.95
C TYR A 56 6.39 -13.72 9.23
N LEU A 57 6.83 -12.55 9.69
CA LEU A 57 7.61 -12.42 10.92
C LEU A 57 6.76 -11.76 12.01
N TYR A 58 6.58 -12.44 13.12
CA TYR A 58 5.82 -11.97 14.29
C TYR A 58 6.72 -11.77 15.50
N GLY A 59 6.32 -10.92 16.43
CA GLY A 59 6.94 -10.77 17.73
C GLY A 59 6.07 -9.96 18.69
N LYS A 60 6.33 -10.08 20.00
CA LYS A 60 5.56 -9.39 21.03
C LYS A 60 6.46 -8.62 21.97
N LEU A 61 6.04 -7.43 22.36
CA LEU A 61 6.58 -6.70 23.49
C LEU A 61 5.57 -6.82 24.62
N PRO A 62 5.86 -7.61 25.70
CA PRO A 62 4.98 -7.76 26.84
C PRO A 62 4.69 -6.42 27.51
N ALA A 63 3.48 -6.25 28.04
CA ALA A 63 3.09 -5.05 28.78
C ALA A 63 4.05 -4.73 29.92
N THR A 64 4.25 -3.44 30.19
CA THR A 64 4.90 -3.03 31.44
C THR A 64 4.04 -3.42 32.64
N LYS A 65 4.69 -3.70 33.76
CA LYS A 65 4.00 -4.15 34.97
C LYS A 65 2.90 -3.17 35.42
N GLY A 66 1.68 -3.67 35.50
CA GLY A 66 0.49 -2.92 35.88
C GLY A 66 -0.35 -2.46 34.68
N TYR A 67 0.09 -2.71 33.44
CA TYR A 67 -0.60 -2.37 32.21
C TYR A 67 -1.02 -3.59 31.38
N GLU A 68 -1.05 -4.77 32.02
CA GLU A 68 -1.36 -6.05 31.36
C GLU A 68 -2.82 -6.14 30.89
N ASN A 69 -3.70 -5.30 31.45
CA ASN A 69 -5.11 -5.24 31.06
C ASN A 69 -5.45 -4.17 30.03
N CYS A 70 -4.46 -3.39 29.58
CA CYS A 70 -4.65 -2.46 28.47
C CYS A 70 -4.91 -3.22 27.18
N PRO A 71 -5.59 -2.59 26.19
CA PRO A 71 -5.76 -3.20 24.88
C PRO A 71 -4.43 -3.60 24.25
N ALA A 72 -4.39 -4.76 23.60
CA ALA A 72 -3.25 -5.19 22.82
C ALA A 72 -3.23 -4.46 21.48
N ILE A 73 -2.17 -3.69 21.22
CA ILE A 73 -2.03 -2.90 19.99
C ILE A 73 -1.08 -3.61 19.03
N GLY A 74 -1.47 -3.69 17.77
CA GLY A 74 -0.63 -4.20 16.69
C GLY A 74 0.05 -3.10 15.89
N PHE A 75 1.28 -3.35 15.41
CA PHE A 75 1.96 -2.57 14.39
C PHE A 75 2.46 -3.48 13.29
N ILE A 76 2.19 -3.11 12.04
CA ILE A 76 2.46 -3.93 10.86
C ILE A 76 3.17 -3.05 9.81
N ALA A 77 4.12 -3.64 9.10
CA ALA A 77 4.80 -3.05 7.93
C ALA A 77 5.15 -4.16 6.95
N HIS A 78 5.28 -3.87 5.66
CA HIS A 78 5.66 -4.90 4.70
C HIS A 78 7.16 -4.89 4.38
N MET A 79 7.68 -6.07 4.01
CA MET A 79 9.11 -6.27 3.75
C MET A 79 9.47 -6.18 2.28
N ASP A 80 8.52 -6.47 1.40
CA ASP A 80 8.75 -6.43 -0.04
C ASP A 80 8.77 -5.01 -0.58
N THR A 81 9.15 -4.87 -1.81
CA THR A 81 9.10 -3.63 -2.59
C THR A 81 8.54 -3.96 -3.96
N VAL A 82 8.08 -2.95 -4.70
CA VAL A 82 7.79 -3.13 -6.12
C VAL A 82 9.02 -3.66 -6.86
N SER A 83 8.79 -4.40 -7.94
CA SER A 83 9.87 -4.92 -8.80
C SER A 83 10.45 -3.85 -9.74
N ASP A 84 9.68 -2.79 -10.02
CA ASP A 84 10.11 -1.70 -10.87
C ASP A 84 11.30 -0.96 -10.26
N PHE A 85 12.31 -0.67 -11.08
CA PHE A 85 13.55 0.00 -10.62
C PHE A 85 14.24 -0.67 -9.41
N CYS A 86 14.02 -1.98 -9.18
CA CYS A 86 14.61 -2.74 -8.06
C CYS A 86 15.45 -3.93 -8.54
N ASP A 87 16.12 -3.81 -9.69
CA ASP A 87 16.91 -4.86 -10.35
C ASP A 87 18.39 -4.86 -9.94
N ARG A 88 18.81 -3.95 -9.07
CA ARG A 88 20.21 -3.75 -8.65
C ARG A 88 20.31 -3.18 -7.24
N PRO A 89 21.50 -3.26 -6.59
CA PRO A 89 21.69 -2.74 -5.24
C PRO A 89 21.32 -1.26 -5.10
N ILE A 90 20.47 -0.94 -4.14
CA ILE A 90 20.05 0.42 -3.81
C ILE A 90 21.22 1.16 -3.15
N ARG A 91 21.45 2.39 -3.59
CA ARG A 91 22.51 3.27 -3.08
C ARG A 91 21.90 4.52 -2.46
N PRO A 92 21.61 4.50 -1.17
CA PRO A 92 21.03 5.67 -0.50
C PRO A 92 22.05 6.80 -0.41
N ILE A 93 21.58 8.03 -0.64
CA ILE A 93 22.37 9.26 -0.57
C ILE A 93 21.71 10.19 0.47
N LEU A 94 22.50 10.70 1.42
CA LEU A 94 22.05 11.68 2.38
C LEU A 94 22.43 13.07 1.91
N THR A 95 21.46 13.98 1.91
CA THR A 95 21.66 15.40 1.62
C THR A 95 21.29 16.20 2.88
N GLU A 96 22.30 16.56 3.66
CA GLU A 96 22.11 17.32 4.89
C GLU A 96 21.70 18.76 4.58
N ASN A 97 20.84 19.32 5.44
CA ASN A 97 20.41 20.71 5.39
C ASN A 97 19.90 21.12 3.98
N TYR A 98 18.96 20.33 3.46
CA TYR A 98 18.36 20.54 2.14
C TYR A 98 17.88 21.99 1.97
N ASN A 99 18.27 22.64 0.91
CA ASN A 99 18.04 24.08 0.71
C ASN A 99 16.67 24.45 0.14
N GLY A 100 15.85 23.43 -0.25
CA GLY A 100 14.53 23.63 -0.88
C GLY A 100 14.59 23.84 -2.40
N GLU A 101 15.75 23.66 -3.04
CA GLU A 101 15.92 23.79 -4.49
C GLU A 101 15.98 22.42 -5.19
N ALA A 102 16.02 22.42 -6.51
CA ALA A 102 16.14 21.22 -7.31
C ALA A 102 17.40 20.41 -6.95
N LEU A 103 17.25 19.12 -6.61
CA LEU A 103 18.31 18.23 -6.16
C LEU A 103 18.62 17.18 -7.24
N PRO A 104 19.82 17.18 -7.84
CA PRO A 104 20.24 16.11 -8.74
C PRO A 104 20.36 14.76 -8.01
N LEU A 105 19.81 13.70 -8.60
CA LEU A 105 19.87 12.35 -8.03
C LEU A 105 21.10 11.61 -8.55
N GLY A 106 22.19 11.65 -7.77
CA GLY A 106 23.45 10.99 -8.12
C GLY A 106 23.95 11.39 -9.51
N GLY A 107 24.35 10.40 -10.30
CA GLY A 107 24.80 10.57 -11.69
C GLY A 107 23.77 10.12 -12.74
N SER A 108 22.51 9.88 -12.38
CA SER A 108 21.47 9.36 -13.27
C SER A 108 20.98 10.37 -14.32
N GLY A 109 21.20 11.67 -14.09
CA GLY A 109 20.62 12.76 -14.87
C GLY A 109 19.22 13.16 -14.44
N LEU A 110 18.61 12.46 -13.47
CA LEU A 110 17.32 12.83 -12.88
C LEU A 110 17.51 13.94 -11.85
N VAL A 111 16.46 14.75 -11.68
CA VAL A 111 16.44 15.87 -10.75
C VAL A 111 15.13 15.85 -9.97
N LEU A 112 15.23 15.83 -8.66
CA LEU A 112 14.11 16.00 -7.75
C LEU A 112 13.79 17.51 -7.68
N ASP A 113 12.77 17.94 -8.45
CA ASP A 113 12.46 19.37 -8.65
C ASP A 113 11.19 19.77 -7.88
N PRO A 114 11.26 20.81 -7.01
CA PRO A 114 10.08 21.35 -6.30
C PRO A 114 8.92 21.80 -7.21
N LYS A 115 9.17 22.05 -8.51
CA LYS A 115 8.10 22.34 -9.47
C LYS A 115 7.26 21.10 -9.82
N VAL A 116 7.86 19.92 -9.71
CA VAL A 116 7.19 18.61 -9.94
C VAL A 116 6.69 18.06 -8.61
N PHE A 117 7.46 18.24 -7.56
CA PHE A 117 7.20 17.76 -6.19
C PHE A 117 7.09 18.94 -5.21
N PRO A 118 5.93 19.63 -5.14
CA PRO A 118 5.76 20.88 -4.35
C PRO A 118 6.04 20.73 -2.85
N HIS A 119 5.83 19.52 -2.27
CA HIS A 119 6.08 19.22 -0.86
C HIS A 119 7.56 19.40 -0.46
N LEU A 120 8.51 19.28 -1.42
CA LEU A 120 9.93 19.51 -1.16
C LEU A 120 10.22 20.87 -0.52
N SER A 121 9.38 21.87 -0.76
CA SER A 121 9.52 23.17 -0.14
C SER A 121 9.35 23.13 1.39
N SER A 122 8.54 22.20 1.91
CA SER A 122 8.33 21.99 3.35
C SER A 122 9.48 21.23 4.01
N LEU A 123 10.29 20.53 3.24
CA LEU A 123 11.44 19.74 3.71
C LEU A 123 12.73 20.55 3.80
N LYS A 124 12.68 21.87 3.52
CA LYS A 124 13.85 22.74 3.62
C LYS A 124 14.43 22.74 5.03
N GLY A 125 15.76 22.57 5.12
CA GLY A 125 16.50 22.47 6.37
C GLY A 125 16.62 21.07 6.93
N ARG A 126 15.86 20.10 6.38
CA ARG A 126 15.94 18.69 6.79
C ARG A 126 17.08 17.96 6.08
N THR A 127 17.39 16.78 6.59
CA THR A 127 18.28 15.82 5.93
C THR A 127 17.46 14.88 5.05
N LEU A 128 17.61 14.99 3.73
CA LEU A 128 16.93 14.11 2.80
C LEU A 128 17.73 12.82 2.55
N ILE A 129 17.03 11.72 2.41
CA ILE A 129 17.54 10.44 1.93
C ILE A 129 16.88 10.17 0.58
N THR A 130 17.69 9.93 -0.45
CA THR A 130 17.25 9.57 -1.81
C THR A 130 18.03 8.35 -2.27
N SER A 131 17.60 7.70 -3.35
CA SER A 131 18.50 6.82 -4.11
C SER A 131 19.47 7.63 -4.99
N ASP A 132 20.35 6.94 -5.71
CA ASP A 132 21.21 7.60 -6.72
C ASP A 132 20.45 7.92 -8.03
N GLY A 133 19.14 7.74 -8.06
CA GLY A 133 18.26 7.98 -9.20
C GLY A 133 18.26 6.85 -10.23
N THR A 134 18.90 5.71 -9.96
CA THR A 134 18.88 4.52 -10.84
C THR A 134 17.94 3.43 -10.34
N THR A 135 17.52 3.54 -9.08
CA THR A 135 16.60 2.60 -8.40
C THR A 135 15.56 3.36 -7.60
N ILE A 136 14.54 2.65 -7.12
CA ILE A 136 13.74 3.11 -5.95
C ILE A 136 14.67 3.30 -4.75
N LEU A 137 14.18 3.95 -3.68
CA LEU A 137 14.88 3.97 -2.40
C LEU A 137 14.46 2.78 -1.52
N GLY A 138 13.22 2.31 -1.64
CA GLY A 138 12.65 1.21 -0.86
C GLY A 138 12.25 1.64 0.55
N THR A 139 11.82 2.89 0.71
CA THR A 139 11.21 3.40 1.94
C THR A 139 9.82 2.83 2.15
N ASP A 140 9.15 2.53 1.08
CA ASP A 140 7.93 1.77 1.00
C ASP A 140 8.28 0.26 0.98
N ASP A 141 8.12 -0.54 2.11
CA ASP A 141 7.74 0.01 3.43
C ASP A 141 8.83 -0.25 4.50
N LYS A 142 10.11 -0.23 4.10
CA LYS A 142 11.23 -0.41 5.05
C LYS A 142 11.37 0.78 6.02
N ALA A 143 10.72 1.92 5.74
CA ALA A 143 10.64 3.02 6.67
C ALA A 143 9.72 2.64 7.85
N GLY A 144 8.54 2.11 7.60
CA GLY A 144 7.64 1.62 8.63
C GLY A 144 8.28 0.54 9.50
N ILE A 145 8.99 -0.41 8.90
CA ILE A 145 9.79 -1.40 9.65
C ILE A 145 10.79 -0.72 10.58
N ALA A 146 11.57 0.23 10.07
CA ALA A 146 12.59 0.96 10.83
C ALA A 146 11.98 1.77 11.97
N GLU A 147 10.83 2.37 11.76
CA GLU A 147 10.10 3.17 12.75
C GLU A 147 9.50 2.31 13.84
N ILE A 148 8.87 1.18 13.51
CA ILE A 148 8.33 0.21 14.47
C ILE A 148 9.43 -0.30 15.41
N LEU A 149 10.59 -0.70 14.87
CA LEU A 149 11.68 -1.20 15.69
C LEU A 149 12.37 -0.08 16.49
N THR A 150 12.38 1.14 15.99
CA THR A 150 12.91 2.31 16.73
C THR A 150 11.97 2.71 17.87
N MET A 151 10.67 2.72 17.63
CA MET A 151 9.66 2.89 18.66
C MET A 151 9.81 1.84 19.75
N THR A 152 9.92 0.57 19.38
CA THR A 152 10.11 -0.55 20.33
C THR A 152 11.35 -0.36 21.19
N GLU A 153 12.49 -0.02 20.58
CA GLU A 153 13.73 0.27 21.32
C GLU A 153 13.56 1.42 22.30
N ARG A 154 12.87 2.49 21.89
CA ARG A 154 12.59 3.64 22.78
C ARG A 154 11.70 3.27 23.95
N LEU A 155 10.63 2.51 23.75
CA LEU A 155 9.75 2.05 24.84
C LEU A 155 10.56 1.31 25.91
N ILE A 156 11.47 0.43 25.48
CA ILE A 156 12.31 -0.35 26.38
C ILE A 156 13.35 0.50 27.09
N HIS A 157 14.11 1.33 26.37
CA HIS A 157 15.23 2.08 26.94
C HIS A 157 14.81 3.29 27.79
N GLU A 158 13.71 3.94 27.41
CA GLU A 158 13.15 5.08 28.13
C GLU A 158 12.16 4.65 29.22
N GLU A 159 11.94 3.34 29.38
CA GLU A 159 10.99 2.73 30.35
C GLU A 159 9.58 3.33 30.25
N ILE A 160 9.12 3.59 29.01
CA ILE A 160 7.78 4.16 28.75
C ILE A 160 6.72 3.12 29.06
N PRO A 161 5.74 3.40 29.93
CA PRO A 161 4.64 2.47 30.20
C PRO A 161 3.81 2.18 28.96
N HIS A 162 3.50 0.89 28.75
CA HIS A 162 2.68 0.44 27.61
C HIS A 162 1.93 -0.85 27.94
N GLY A 163 0.80 -1.06 27.26
CA GLY A 163 0.09 -2.33 27.22
C GLY A 163 0.81 -3.39 26.37
N PRO A 164 0.19 -4.55 26.13
CA PRO A 164 0.76 -5.54 25.19
C PRO A 164 0.88 -4.95 23.79
N ILE A 165 2.03 -5.19 23.12
CA ILE A 165 2.24 -4.74 21.74
C ILE A 165 2.60 -5.95 20.89
N SER A 166 1.87 -6.14 19.79
CA SER A 166 2.16 -7.13 18.75
C SER A 166 2.80 -6.46 17.53
N ILE A 167 3.84 -7.07 16.98
CA ILE A 167 4.56 -6.57 15.81
C ILE A 167 4.54 -7.66 14.76
N ALA A 168 4.26 -7.29 13.52
CA ALA A 168 4.40 -8.20 12.39
C ALA A 168 4.98 -7.50 11.16
N PHE A 169 5.76 -8.27 10.40
CA PHE A 169 6.26 -7.86 9.10
C PHE A 169 5.76 -8.85 8.04
N THR A 170 5.13 -8.32 6.99
CA THR A 170 4.44 -9.10 5.95
C THR A 170 5.28 -9.18 4.66
N PRO A 171 5.19 -10.27 3.89
CA PRO A 171 5.66 -10.35 2.52
C PRO A 171 4.57 -9.90 1.55
N ASP A 172 4.93 -9.64 0.29
CA ASP A 172 4.03 -9.61 -0.87
C ASP A 172 2.86 -8.61 -0.80
N GLU A 173 2.99 -7.52 -0.05
CA GLU A 173 2.00 -6.43 -0.01
C GLU A 173 1.84 -5.80 -1.38
N GLU A 174 2.92 -5.47 -2.05
CA GLU A 174 2.99 -4.76 -3.33
C GLU A 174 2.30 -5.48 -4.51
N ILE A 175 2.03 -6.77 -4.33
CA ILE A 175 1.23 -7.57 -5.27
C ILE A 175 -0.17 -7.89 -4.72
N GLY A 176 -0.55 -7.27 -3.59
CA GLY A 176 -1.87 -7.39 -2.96
C GLY A 176 -2.11 -8.70 -2.21
N SER A 177 -1.07 -9.44 -1.85
CA SER A 177 -1.16 -10.74 -1.16
C SER A 177 -0.65 -10.72 0.28
N GLY A 178 -0.20 -9.57 0.79
CA GLY A 178 0.43 -9.45 2.11
C GLY A 178 -0.44 -9.90 3.28
N ALA A 179 -1.75 -9.73 3.20
CA ALA A 179 -2.66 -10.18 4.25
C ALA A 179 -3.13 -11.64 4.10
N GLU A 180 -2.84 -12.34 2.99
CA GLU A 180 -3.50 -13.60 2.63
C GLU A 180 -3.31 -14.70 3.69
N TYR A 181 -2.08 -14.92 4.13
CA TYR A 181 -1.72 -15.96 5.11
C TYR A 181 -1.42 -15.39 6.50
N PHE A 182 -1.68 -14.12 6.74
CA PHE A 182 -1.44 -13.49 8.03
C PHE A 182 -2.19 -14.22 9.16
N ASP A 183 -1.48 -14.66 10.19
CA ASP A 183 -2.07 -15.37 11.35
C ASP A 183 -2.53 -14.37 12.41
N ILE A 184 -3.79 -13.91 12.30
CA ILE A 184 -4.40 -12.98 13.26
C ILE A 184 -4.41 -13.54 14.68
N LYS A 185 -4.55 -14.87 14.85
CA LYS A 185 -4.56 -15.47 16.18
C LYS A 185 -3.20 -15.46 16.84
N ARG A 186 -2.14 -15.70 16.08
CA ARG A 186 -0.76 -15.57 16.55
C ARG A 186 -0.41 -14.12 16.86
N PHE A 187 -0.82 -13.22 15.98
CA PHE A 187 -0.61 -11.79 16.15
C PHE A 187 -1.25 -11.29 17.44
N ASP A 188 -2.51 -11.70 17.72
CA ASP A 188 -3.19 -11.56 19.02
C ASP A 188 -3.21 -10.10 19.50
N ALA A 189 -3.69 -9.20 18.64
CA ALA A 189 -3.95 -7.81 18.96
C ALA A 189 -5.45 -7.51 18.83
N ASP A 190 -5.97 -6.59 19.65
CA ASP A 190 -7.36 -6.14 19.59
C ASP A 190 -7.63 -5.29 18.33
N PHE A 191 -6.64 -4.54 17.93
CA PHE A 191 -6.59 -3.72 16.72
C PHE A 191 -5.13 -3.41 16.33
N ALA A 192 -4.91 -2.93 15.13
CA ALA A 192 -3.56 -2.63 14.66
C ALA A 192 -3.50 -1.30 13.87
N TYR A 193 -2.28 -0.90 13.53
CA TYR A 193 -1.97 0.13 12.56
C TYR A 193 -0.90 -0.41 11.60
N THR A 194 -1.09 -0.24 10.30
CA THR A 194 0.00 -0.37 9.35
C THR A 194 0.79 0.93 9.30
N MET A 195 2.12 0.82 9.28
CA MET A 195 3.03 1.96 9.08
C MET A 195 3.41 2.00 7.61
N ASP A 196 2.44 2.38 6.75
CA ASP A 196 2.52 2.19 5.29
C ASP A 196 1.83 3.37 4.54
N GLY A 197 1.76 4.53 5.19
CA GLY A 197 1.26 5.76 4.58
C GLY A 197 2.39 6.67 4.10
N ASP A 198 2.01 7.78 3.44
CA ASP A 198 2.97 8.73 2.85
C ASP A 198 3.60 9.63 3.91
N THR A 199 3.20 10.89 3.93
CA THR A 199 3.84 11.95 4.74
C THR A 199 3.61 11.80 6.24
N GLU A 200 4.47 12.42 7.04
CA GLU A 200 4.32 12.42 8.49
C GLU A 200 2.99 13.04 8.95
N GLY A 201 2.31 12.38 9.90
CA GLY A 201 1.00 12.79 10.42
C GLY A 201 -0.18 12.32 9.60
N GLU A 202 0.04 11.60 8.53
CA GLU A 202 -1.02 11.01 7.72
C GLU A 202 -1.72 9.89 8.45
N ILE A 203 -3.06 9.87 8.33
CA ILE A 203 -3.96 8.87 8.91
C ILE A 203 -4.94 8.48 7.81
N GLN A 204 -4.88 7.23 7.41
CA GLN A 204 -5.67 6.70 6.31
C GLN A 204 -6.55 5.56 6.81
N PHE A 205 -7.86 5.69 6.63
CA PHE A 205 -8.85 4.69 7.02
C PHE A 205 -9.99 4.51 6.01
N GLU A 206 -9.82 5.15 4.86
CA GLU A 206 -10.72 5.05 3.71
C GLU A 206 -9.89 4.67 2.49
N ASN A 207 -10.26 3.60 1.83
CA ASN A 207 -9.62 3.11 0.62
C ASN A 207 -10.67 2.80 -0.45
N PHE A 208 -10.26 2.54 -1.67
CA PHE A 208 -11.19 2.12 -2.71
C PHE A 208 -11.87 0.78 -2.38
N ASN A 209 -13.13 0.63 -2.81
CA ASN A 209 -13.69 -0.66 -3.20
C ASN A 209 -13.14 -1.00 -4.60
N ALA A 210 -12.79 -2.25 -4.84
CA ALA A 210 -12.04 -2.65 -6.01
C ALA A 210 -12.52 -3.95 -6.64
N CYS A 211 -12.63 -3.96 -7.97
CA CYS A 211 -12.75 -5.21 -8.74
C CYS A 211 -11.93 -5.18 -10.02
N LYS A 212 -11.64 -6.37 -10.53
CA LYS A 212 -11.22 -6.60 -11.91
C LYS A 212 -12.44 -6.89 -12.75
N ALA A 213 -12.47 -6.43 -14.00
CA ALA A 213 -13.50 -6.76 -14.96
C ALA A 213 -12.84 -7.13 -16.29
N GLU A 214 -13.20 -8.30 -16.78
CA GLU A 214 -12.68 -8.87 -18.02
C GLU A 214 -13.83 -9.08 -19.00
N PHE A 215 -13.69 -8.50 -20.19
CA PHE A 215 -14.56 -8.80 -21.31
C PHE A 215 -13.85 -9.74 -22.28
N GLU A 216 -14.45 -10.88 -22.55
CA GLU A 216 -14.11 -11.76 -23.65
C GLU A 216 -15.10 -11.56 -24.79
N ILE A 217 -14.59 -11.31 -25.99
CA ILE A 217 -15.38 -11.04 -27.18
C ILE A 217 -15.10 -12.12 -28.22
N THR A 218 -16.14 -12.82 -28.67
CA THR A 218 -16.09 -13.81 -29.76
C THR A 218 -16.62 -13.17 -31.01
N GLY A 219 -15.78 -13.02 -32.03
CA GLY A 219 -16.15 -12.52 -33.35
C GLY A 219 -16.59 -13.63 -34.31
N PHE A 220 -17.07 -13.23 -35.47
CA PHE A 220 -17.37 -14.13 -36.59
C PHE A 220 -16.61 -13.67 -37.84
N ASN A 221 -15.53 -14.37 -38.16
CA ASN A 221 -14.64 -14.02 -39.26
C ASN A 221 -15.07 -14.65 -40.57
N VAL A 222 -15.22 -13.85 -41.61
CA VAL A 222 -15.48 -14.27 -42.98
C VAL A 222 -14.68 -13.43 -43.96
N HIS A 223 -14.61 -13.82 -45.24
CA HIS A 223 -13.86 -13.06 -46.25
C HIS A 223 -14.36 -11.60 -46.34
N PRO A 224 -13.50 -10.58 -46.16
CA PRO A 224 -13.91 -9.16 -46.08
C PRO A 224 -14.76 -8.67 -47.25
N GLY A 225 -14.47 -9.16 -48.45
CA GLY A 225 -15.21 -8.77 -49.68
C GLY A 225 -16.66 -9.28 -49.75
N SER A 226 -17.04 -10.22 -48.89
CA SER A 226 -18.39 -10.81 -48.81
C SER A 226 -18.97 -10.81 -47.38
N SER A 227 -18.51 -9.91 -46.54
CA SER A 227 -18.78 -9.90 -45.10
C SER A 227 -20.00 -9.05 -44.70
N LYS A 228 -20.68 -8.43 -45.67
CA LYS A 228 -21.82 -7.54 -45.35
C LYS A 228 -22.88 -8.28 -44.54
N ASP A 229 -23.28 -7.70 -43.44
CA ASP A 229 -24.30 -8.19 -42.50
C ASP A 229 -23.99 -9.58 -41.90
N THR A 230 -22.72 -10.05 -41.99
CA THR A 230 -22.32 -11.39 -41.53
C THR A 230 -21.10 -11.32 -40.57
N MET A 231 -20.07 -10.54 -40.89
CA MET A 231 -18.87 -10.46 -40.08
C MET A 231 -19.14 -9.75 -38.77
N ILE A 232 -18.66 -10.34 -37.67
CA ILE A 232 -18.52 -9.67 -36.37
C ILE A 232 -17.04 -9.55 -36.08
N ASN A 233 -16.52 -8.34 -36.11
CA ASN A 233 -15.11 -8.10 -35.80
C ASN A 233 -14.95 -7.83 -34.30
N ALA A 234 -14.35 -8.79 -33.57
CA ALA A 234 -14.20 -8.72 -32.11
C ALA A 234 -13.41 -7.49 -31.67
N SER A 235 -12.36 -7.09 -32.38
CA SER A 235 -11.62 -5.86 -32.06
C SER A 235 -12.47 -4.59 -32.14
N LEU A 236 -13.38 -4.50 -33.13
CA LEU A 236 -14.29 -3.36 -33.24
C LEU A 236 -15.36 -3.36 -32.14
N VAL A 237 -15.85 -4.53 -31.76
CA VAL A 237 -16.77 -4.66 -30.60
C VAL A 237 -16.06 -4.26 -29.30
N ALA A 238 -14.80 -4.65 -29.10
CA ALA A 238 -14.01 -4.21 -27.96
C ALA A 238 -13.86 -2.67 -27.87
N MET A 239 -13.57 -2.02 -29.01
CA MET A 239 -13.54 -0.56 -29.08
C MET A 239 -14.91 0.08 -28.78
N GLU A 240 -16.00 -0.54 -29.22
CA GLU A 240 -17.34 -0.08 -28.90
C GLU A 240 -17.66 -0.21 -27.41
N ILE A 241 -17.30 -1.32 -26.76
CA ILE A 241 -17.44 -1.51 -25.30
C ILE A 241 -16.72 -0.36 -24.57
N ASN A 242 -15.47 -0.10 -24.90
CA ASN A 242 -14.70 0.98 -24.27
C ASN A 242 -15.37 2.36 -24.49
N SER A 243 -15.96 2.60 -25.65
CA SER A 243 -16.64 3.87 -25.94
C SER A 243 -17.97 4.07 -25.18
N CYS A 244 -18.54 3.01 -24.60
CA CYS A 244 -19.76 3.07 -23.77
C CYS A 244 -19.44 3.53 -22.33
N LEU A 245 -18.18 3.53 -21.91
CA LEU A 245 -17.78 3.98 -20.57
C LEU A 245 -17.64 5.51 -20.51
N PRO A 246 -17.87 6.11 -19.33
CA PRO A 246 -17.68 7.55 -19.14
C PRO A 246 -16.24 7.97 -19.40
N SER A 247 -16.00 8.80 -20.38
CA SER A 247 -14.65 9.18 -20.83
C SER A 247 -13.83 9.97 -19.80
N MET A 248 -14.50 10.58 -18.81
CA MET A 248 -13.87 11.36 -17.73
C MET A 248 -13.60 10.52 -16.48
N GLU A 249 -14.20 9.35 -16.32
CA GLU A 249 -13.98 8.47 -15.19
C GLU A 249 -12.78 7.56 -15.43
N THR A 250 -11.61 8.16 -15.53
CA THR A 250 -10.32 7.48 -15.75
C THR A 250 -9.28 7.97 -14.74
N PRO A 251 -8.22 7.21 -14.43
CA PRO A 251 -7.20 7.64 -13.47
C PRO A 251 -6.59 9.01 -13.76
N ARG A 252 -6.47 9.38 -15.05
CA ARG A 252 -5.93 10.68 -15.45
C ARG A 252 -6.83 11.87 -15.10
N ASN A 253 -8.13 11.64 -14.98
CA ASN A 253 -9.16 12.70 -14.85
C ASN A 253 -9.83 12.71 -13.48
N THR A 254 -9.43 11.85 -12.56
CA THR A 254 -10.05 11.68 -11.24
C THR A 254 -9.04 11.88 -10.11
N GLU A 255 -9.49 12.48 -9.02
CA GLU A 255 -8.70 12.75 -7.82
C GLU A 255 -9.50 12.44 -6.55
N ASP A 256 -8.88 12.51 -5.39
CA ASP A 256 -9.46 12.31 -4.06
C ASP A 256 -10.37 11.08 -3.99
N TYR A 257 -11.67 11.28 -3.76
CA TYR A 257 -12.68 10.23 -3.61
C TYR A 257 -13.29 9.73 -4.93
N GLU A 258 -12.93 10.35 -6.06
CA GLU A 258 -13.54 10.04 -7.35
C GLU A 258 -13.07 8.68 -7.87
N GLY A 259 -14.05 7.84 -8.22
CA GLY A 259 -13.81 6.51 -8.78
C GLY A 259 -13.55 6.52 -10.29
N PHE A 260 -13.05 5.40 -10.81
CA PHE A 260 -12.69 5.27 -12.22
C PHE A 260 -12.85 3.85 -12.78
N TYR A 261 -12.87 3.78 -14.12
CA TYR A 261 -12.57 2.59 -14.91
C TYR A 261 -11.21 2.77 -15.56
N HIS A 262 -10.32 1.83 -15.39
CA HIS A 262 -8.99 1.87 -16.02
C HIS A 262 -8.78 0.65 -16.89
N LEU A 263 -8.72 0.85 -18.21
CA LEU A 263 -8.32 -0.18 -19.16
C LEU A 263 -6.82 -0.43 -18.98
N ILE A 264 -6.45 -1.61 -18.50
CA ILE A 264 -5.06 -2.02 -18.29
C ILE A 264 -4.49 -2.61 -19.57
N ASP A 265 -5.26 -3.51 -20.21
CA ASP A 265 -4.84 -4.26 -21.38
C ASP A 265 -5.98 -4.46 -22.36
N MET A 266 -5.66 -4.44 -23.62
CA MET A 266 -6.56 -4.75 -24.72
C MET A 266 -5.79 -5.56 -25.78
N ASN A 267 -6.29 -6.75 -26.08
CA ASN A 267 -5.70 -7.61 -27.10
C ASN A 267 -6.80 -8.16 -28.02
N GLY A 268 -6.49 -8.40 -29.29
CA GLY A 268 -7.46 -9.03 -30.14
C GLY A 268 -7.24 -8.91 -31.66
N ASP A 269 -8.05 -9.70 -32.38
CA ASP A 269 -8.18 -9.71 -33.84
C ASP A 269 -9.66 -9.72 -34.27
N VAL A 270 -9.94 -10.18 -35.48
CA VAL A 270 -11.32 -10.27 -36.00
C VAL A 270 -12.13 -11.35 -35.26
N SER A 271 -11.49 -12.43 -34.83
CA SER A 271 -12.15 -13.63 -34.31
C SER A 271 -12.31 -13.58 -32.79
N HIS A 272 -11.39 -12.94 -32.07
CA HIS A 272 -11.39 -12.88 -30.61
C HIS A 272 -10.74 -11.58 -30.13
N ALA A 273 -11.27 -11.04 -29.02
CA ALA A 273 -10.65 -9.91 -28.33
C ALA A 273 -10.90 -9.99 -26.82
N THR A 274 -10.00 -9.38 -26.05
CA THR A 274 -10.13 -9.24 -24.59
C THR A 274 -9.90 -7.80 -24.17
N LEU A 275 -10.59 -7.37 -23.11
CA LEU A 275 -10.39 -6.10 -22.42
C LEU A 275 -10.27 -6.36 -20.93
N HIS A 276 -9.20 -5.90 -20.30
CA HIS A 276 -9.00 -6.01 -18.86
C HIS A 276 -9.08 -4.63 -18.20
N TYR A 277 -10.04 -4.49 -17.29
CA TYR A 277 -10.24 -3.27 -16.51
C TYR A 277 -9.98 -3.52 -15.03
N ILE A 278 -9.47 -2.50 -14.35
CA ILE A 278 -9.67 -2.33 -12.92
C ILE A 278 -10.71 -1.22 -12.69
N VAL A 279 -11.61 -1.47 -11.75
CA VAL A 279 -12.70 -0.54 -11.39
C VAL A 279 -12.55 -0.19 -9.91
N ARG A 280 -12.62 1.09 -9.60
CA ARG A 280 -12.39 1.64 -8.27
C ARG A 280 -13.43 2.69 -7.92
N ASP A 281 -13.89 2.68 -6.68
CA ASP A 281 -14.68 3.76 -6.09
C ASP A 281 -14.63 3.68 -4.56
N HIS A 282 -14.56 4.83 -3.87
CA HIS A 282 -14.62 4.86 -2.41
C HIS A 282 -16.03 4.58 -1.90
N ASP A 283 -17.05 5.11 -2.58
CA ASP A 283 -18.44 4.90 -2.23
C ASP A 283 -18.93 3.53 -2.73
N GLN A 284 -19.47 2.72 -1.81
CA GLN A 284 -19.95 1.37 -2.15
C GLN A 284 -21.12 1.40 -3.15
N ALA A 285 -22.02 2.38 -3.05
CA ALA A 285 -23.16 2.45 -3.96
C ALA A 285 -22.74 2.87 -5.36
N LEU A 286 -21.79 3.81 -5.49
CA LEU A 286 -21.20 4.19 -6.77
C LEU A 286 -20.36 3.05 -7.37
N PHE A 287 -19.63 2.30 -6.54
CA PHE A 287 -18.90 1.12 -6.98
C PHE A 287 -19.82 0.05 -7.57
N GLU A 288 -20.93 -0.27 -6.89
CA GLU A 288 -21.93 -1.20 -7.42
C GLU A 288 -22.60 -0.65 -8.69
N ALA A 289 -22.86 0.66 -8.77
CA ALA A 289 -23.37 1.28 -10.00
C ALA A 289 -22.38 1.14 -11.18
N LYS A 290 -21.08 1.26 -10.92
CA LYS A 290 -20.04 0.99 -11.94
C LYS A 290 -20.08 -0.47 -12.43
N LYS A 291 -20.18 -1.43 -11.53
CA LYS A 291 -20.34 -2.86 -11.89
C LYS A 291 -21.61 -3.11 -12.70
N GLN A 292 -22.74 -2.46 -12.35
CA GLN A 292 -23.98 -2.56 -13.12
C GLN A 292 -23.86 -1.96 -14.52
N THR A 293 -23.11 -0.86 -14.67
CA THR A 293 -22.83 -0.27 -15.98
C THR A 293 -22.11 -1.27 -16.89
N LEU A 294 -21.10 -1.99 -16.38
CA LEU A 294 -20.40 -3.04 -17.15
C LEU A 294 -21.35 -4.18 -17.57
N ARG A 295 -22.21 -4.65 -16.66
CA ARG A 295 -23.21 -5.69 -16.97
C ARG A 295 -24.23 -5.22 -18.01
N LEU A 296 -24.62 -3.94 -17.97
CA LEU A 296 -25.51 -3.37 -18.96
C LEU A 296 -24.83 -3.27 -20.33
N ILE A 297 -23.56 -2.94 -20.38
CA ILE A 297 -22.76 -2.92 -21.63
C ILE A 297 -22.71 -4.34 -22.22
N GLU A 298 -22.36 -5.37 -21.44
CA GLU A 298 -22.39 -6.77 -21.89
C GLU A 298 -23.73 -7.14 -22.50
N LYS A 299 -24.83 -6.85 -21.78
CA LYS A 299 -26.19 -7.14 -22.26
C LYS A 299 -26.47 -6.44 -23.58
N ASN A 300 -26.19 -5.14 -23.70
CA ASN A 300 -26.47 -4.36 -24.91
C ASN A 300 -25.61 -4.85 -26.11
N MET A 301 -24.36 -5.25 -25.87
CA MET A 301 -23.51 -5.80 -26.92
C MET A 301 -24.06 -7.16 -27.41
N ASN A 302 -24.50 -8.01 -26.52
CA ASN A 302 -25.11 -9.30 -26.90
C ASN A 302 -26.46 -9.12 -27.62
N GLU A 303 -27.28 -8.14 -27.22
CA GLU A 303 -28.50 -7.80 -27.97
C GLU A 303 -28.21 -7.29 -29.40
N LYS A 304 -27.13 -6.59 -29.59
CA LYS A 304 -26.71 -6.00 -30.87
C LYS A 304 -25.99 -7.03 -31.78
N TRP A 305 -25.06 -7.78 -31.24
CA TRP A 305 -24.13 -8.63 -32.00
C TRP A 305 -24.45 -10.11 -31.98
N GLY A 306 -25.39 -10.54 -31.12
CA GLY A 306 -25.83 -11.91 -30.94
C GLY A 306 -25.43 -12.46 -29.56
N ASP A 307 -26.27 -13.35 -29.05
CA ASP A 307 -26.09 -14.00 -27.74
C ASP A 307 -24.74 -14.71 -27.65
N GLY A 308 -23.98 -14.43 -26.59
CA GLY A 308 -22.68 -15.04 -26.33
C GLY A 308 -21.51 -14.39 -27.12
N CYS A 309 -21.77 -13.31 -27.88
CA CYS A 309 -20.68 -12.52 -28.50
C CYS A 309 -19.77 -11.90 -27.46
N VAL A 310 -20.31 -11.43 -26.33
CA VAL A 310 -19.55 -10.81 -25.24
C VAL A 310 -19.84 -11.52 -23.93
N THR A 311 -18.78 -11.87 -23.20
CA THR A 311 -18.85 -12.43 -21.84
C THR A 311 -18.09 -11.51 -20.90
N LEU A 312 -18.72 -11.12 -19.77
CA LEU A 312 -18.12 -10.31 -18.72
C LEU A 312 -17.87 -11.12 -17.46
N THR A 313 -16.66 -11.13 -16.99
CA THR A 313 -16.27 -11.64 -15.66
C THR A 313 -15.90 -10.49 -14.76
N ILE A 314 -16.53 -10.38 -13.58
CA ILE A 314 -16.17 -9.38 -12.54
C ILE A 314 -15.69 -10.14 -11.31
N THR A 315 -14.49 -9.79 -10.82
CA THR A 315 -13.89 -10.38 -9.62
C THR A 315 -13.58 -9.27 -8.62
N ASP A 316 -14.27 -9.28 -7.48
CA ASP A 316 -14.01 -8.35 -6.39
C ASP A 316 -12.63 -8.64 -5.78
N GLN A 317 -11.89 -7.58 -5.42
CA GLN A 317 -10.53 -7.69 -4.88
C GLN A 317 -10.46 -7.30 -3.40
N TYR A 318 -10.88 -6.10 -3.06
CA TYR A 318 -10.93 -5.59 -1.69
C TYR A 318 -12.04 -4.55 -1.55
N GLN A 319 -12.34 -4.20 -0.29
CA GLN A 319 -13.41 -3.28 0.08
C GLN A 319 -12.84 -2.09 0.88
N ASN A 320 -13.60 -1.01 0.97
CA ASN A 320 -13.24 0.15 1.77
C ASN A 320 -13.29 -0.18 3.26
N MET A 321 -12.15 -0.10 3.96
CA MET A 321 -12.06 -0.42 5.39
C MET A 321 -12.82 0.57 6.28
N ALA A 322 -13.23 1.73 5.77
CA ALA A 322 -14.09 2.66 6.51
C ALA A 322 -15.33 1.99 7.10
N GLU A 323 -15.87 0.97 6.40
CA GLU A 323 -17.03 0.19 6.88
C GLU A 323 -16.76 -0.58 8.18
N ILE A 324 -15.52 -0.90 8.47
CA ILE A 324 -15.09 -1.55 9.72
C ILE A 324 -14.61 -0.50 10.72
N ILE A 325 -13.79 0.46 10.30
CA ILE A 325 -13.16 1.46 11.16
C ILE A 325 -14.19 2.40 11.81
N LYS A 326 -15.35 2.63 11.17
CA LYS A 326 -16.46 3.43 11.76
C LYS A 326 -16.93 2.92 13.12
N ASP A 327 -16.80 1.62 13.38
CA ASP A 327 -17.17 1.00 14.65
C ASP A 327 -16.02 1.08 15.71
N CYS A 328 -14.84 1.55 15.30
CA CYS A 328 -13.64 1.72 16.11
C CYS A 328 -13.11 3.17 16.07
N PRO A 329 -13.93 4.22 16.35
CA PRO A 329 -13.55 5.63 16.17
C PRO A 329 -12.33 6.04 17.00
N HIS A 330 -12.05 5.33 18.11
CA HIS A 330 -10.88 5.58 18.94
C HIS A 330 -9.56 5.44 18.16
N LEU A 331 -9.49 4.59 17.14
CA LEU A 331 -8.28 4.42 16.31
C LEU A 331 -7.89 5.73 15.65
N ILE A 332 -8.85 6.41 15.06
CA ILE A 332 -8.63 7.66 14.33
C ILE A 332 -8.47 8.85 15.29
N GLU A 333 -9.30 8.92 16.34
CA GLU A 333 -9.23 10.02 17.30
C GLU A 333 -7.92 9.99 18.11
N ASN A 334 -7.46 8.80 18.52
CA ASN A 334 -6.18 8.67 19.20
C ASN A 334 -5.00 8.96 18.26
N ALA A 335 -5.04 8.51 17.01
CA ALA A 335 -4.01 8.85 16.03
C ALA A 335 -3.91 10.37 15.81
N LYS A 336 -5.05 11.08 15.63
CA LYS A 336 -5.09 12.55 15.54
C LYS A 336 -4.53 13.23 16.79
N LYS A 337 -4.83 12.71 17.99
CA LYS A 337 -4.34 13.23 19.26
C LYS A 337 -2.84 12.99 19.41
N ALA A 338 -2.36 11.81 19.02
CA ALA A 338 -0.95 11.45 19.03
C ALA A 338 -0.13 12.37 18.12
N CYS A 339 -0.57 12.62 16.89
CA CYS A 339 0.07 13.59 16.01
C CYS A 339 0.21 14.97 16.68
N LYS A 340 -0.88 15.49 17.26
CA LYS A 340 -0.85 16.79 17.95
C LYS A 340 0.12 16.80 19.15
N ASN A 341 0.16 15.72 19.93
CA ASN A 341 1.06 15.59 21.08
C ASN A 341 2.53 15.57 20.63
N ALA A 342 2.81 14.92 19.51
CA ALA A 342 4.14 14.88 18.88
C ALA A 342 4.50 16.19 18.14
N GLY A 343 3.59 17.17 18.10
CA GLY A 343 3.82 18.43 17.36
C GLY A 343 3.67 18.32 15.86
N VAL A 344 3.05 17.24 15.37
CA VAL A 344 2.77 16.97 13.96
C VAL A 344 1.33 17.31 13.65
N ALA A 345 1.07 17.95 12.52
CA ALA A 345 -0.31 18.21 12.09
C ALA A 345 -0.97 16.91 11.58
N PRO A 346 -2.11 16.48 12.14
CA PRO A 346 -2.80 15.30 11.62
C PRO A 346 -3.41 15.60 10.24
N LEU A 347 -3.18 14.70 9.29
CA LEU A 347 -3.66 14.77 7.91
C LEU A 347 -4.47 13.51 7.61
N VAL A 348 -5.79 13.66 7.41
CA VAL A 348 -6.65 12.54 7.04
C VAL A 348 -6.89 12.58 5.55
N LEU A 349 -6.42 11.54 4.85
CA LEU A 349 -6.53 11.42 3.39
C LEU A 349 -7.08 10.04 3.02
N PRO A 350 -7.81 9.93 1.89
CA PRO A 350 -8.22 8.64 1.35
C PRO A 350 -7.06 7.97 0.60
N ILE A 351 -7.00 6.65 0.69
CA ILE A 351 -6.07 5.82 -0.10
C ILE A 351 -6.71 5.54 -1.47
N ARG A 352 -6.01 5.85 -2.55
CA ARG A 352 -6.46 5.52 -3.91
C ARG A 352 -5.96 4.15 -4.38
N GLY A 353 -5.89 3.19 -3.47
CA GLY A 353 -5.43 1.82 -3.66
C GLY A 353 -6.04 0.89 -2.61
N GLY A 354 -5.39 -0.23 -2.38
CA GLY A 354 -5.62 -1.15 -1.26
C GLY A 354 -4.34 -1.26 -0.45
N THR A 355 -4.44 -1.79 0.77
CA THR A 355 -3.32 -2.04 1.68
C THR A 355 -3.56 -3.32 2.47
N ASP A 356 -2.55 -3.86 3.11
CA ASP A 356 -2.71 -4.97 4.06
C ASP A 356 -3.73 -4.63 5.14
N GLY A 357 -3.73 -3.38 5.64
CA GLY A 357 -4.66 -2.91 6.67
C GLY A 357 -6.13 -3.03 6.25
N CYS A 358 -6.45 -2.75 4.99
CA CYS A 358 -7.84 -2.89 4.53
C CYS A 358 -8.30 -4.35 4.51
N GLN A 359 -7.44 -5.27 4.06
CA GLN A 359 -7.76 -6.71 4.05
C GLN A 359 -7.86 -7.29 5.47
N LEU A 360 -6.93 -6.92 6.36
CA LEU A 360 -6.93 -7.34 7.76
C LEU A 360 -8.17 -6.84 8.51
N SER A 361 -8.64 -5.62 8.21
CA SER A 361 -9.85 -5.07 8.80
C SER A 361 -11.07 -5.97 8.55
N PHE A 362 -11.27 -6.44 7.32
CA PHE A 362 -12.35 -7.37 6.97
C PHE A 362 -12.15 -8.79 7.51
N ARG A 363 -10.93 -9.14 7.92
CA ARG A 363 -10.63 -10.41 8.60
C ARG A 363 -10.77 -10.34 10.11
N GLY A 364 -11.23 -9.21 10.65
CA GLY A 364 -11.53 -9.01 12.07
C GLY A 364 -10.42 -8.34 12.88
N LEU A 365 -9.44 -7.73 12.22
CA LEU A 365 -8.40 -6.90 12.85
C LEU A 365 -8.52 -5.47 12.30
N PRO A 366 -9.27 -4.57 12.94
CA PRO A 366 -9.36 -3.17 12.50
C PRO A 366 -7.98 -2.53 12.42
N CYS A 367 -7.57 -2.04 11.23
CA CYS A 367 -6.19 -1.68 10.96
C CYS A 367 -6.08 -0.50 9.98
N PRO A 368 -6.18 0.77 10.43
CA PRO A 368 -5.90 1.94 9.60
C PRO A 368 -4.39 2.11 9.37
N ASN A 369 -4.02 2.91 8.35
CA ASN A 369 -2.63 3.25 8.05
C ASN A 369 -2.18 4.54 8.73
N LEU A 370 -0.90 4.62 9.07
CA LEU A 370 -0.19 5.82 9.50
C LEU A 370 0.96 6.13 8.53
N GLY A 371 1.22 7.43 8.33
CA GLY A 371 2.30 7.89 7.47
C GLY A 371 3.68 7.60 8.02
N THR A 372 4.63 7.31 7.13
CA THR A 372 6.05 7.02 7.41
C THR A 372 6.99 8.22 7.12
N GLY A 373 6.45 9.28 6.52
CA GLY A 373 7.24 10.45 6.13
C GLY A 373 7.94 10.31 4.77
N GLY A 374 7.62 9.26 4.00
CA GLY A 374 8.15 9.02 2.68
C GLY A 374 7.34 9.69 1.57
N HIS A 375 7.90 9.75 0.37
CA HIS A 375 7.30 10.44 -0.77
C HIS A 375 7.75 9.83 -2.10
N ALA A 376 6.89 9.98 -3.13
CA ALA A 376 7.16 9.63 -4.53
C ALA A 376 7.57 8.17 -4.73
N TYR A 377 6.87 7.27 -4.08
CA TYR A 377 7.09 5.82 -4.11
C TYR A 377 7.05 5.21 -5.51
N HIS A 378 7.48 3.97 -5.63
CA HIS A 378 7.46 3.14 -6.85
C HIS A 378 8.29 3.71 -8.00
N GLY A 379 9.28 4.58 -7.71
CA GLY A 379 10.13 5.15 -8.75
C GLY A 379 11.44 5.76 -8.23
N PRO A 380 12.32 6.19 -9.16
CA PRO A 380 13.65 6.68 -8.80
C PRO A 380 13.65 8.05 -8.11
N TYR A 381 12.48 8.68 -7.94
CA TYR A 381 12.30 9.95 -7.21
C TYR A 381 11.93 9.72 -5.75
N GLU A 382 11.81 8.48 -5.32
CA GLU A 382 11.47 8.12 -3.95
C GLU A 382 12.46 8.73 -2.95
N HIS A 383 11.93 9.37 -1.91
CA HIS A 383 12.73 10.06 -0.90
C HIS A 383 11.99 10.17 0.42
N ILE A 384 12.77 10.36 1.48
CA ILE A 384 12.28 10.54 2.85
C ILE A 384 13.20 11.51 3.59
N SER A 385 12.73 12.12 4.68
CA SER A 385 13.61 12.94 5.55
C SER A 385 13.87 12.22 6.88
N VAL A 386 15.09 12.40 7.40
CA VAL A 386 15.49 11.90 8.73
C VAL A 386 14.54 12.42 9.80
N GLU A 387 14.25 13.72 9.75
CA GLU A 387 13.37 14.39 10.71
C GLU A 387 11.91 13.95 10.59
N GLY A 388 11.44 13.61 9.36
CA GLY A 388 10.11 13.03 9.13
C GLY A 388 9.98 11.67 9.82
N MET A 389 10.97 10.80 9.64
CA MET A 389 11.00 9.50 10.34
C MET A 389 11.02 9.65 11.87
N ASP A 390 11.84 10.57 12.40
CA ASP A 390 11.87 10.84 13.85
C ASP A 390 10.47 11.31 14.34
N MET A 391 9.76 12.14 13.56
CA MET A 391 8.39 12.59 13.88
C MET A 391 7.38 11.42 13.85
N CYS A 392 7.46 10.50 12.89
CA CYS A 392 6.59 9.33 12.83
C CYS A 392 6.80 8.41 14.04
N VAL A 393 8.06 8.19 14.44
CA VAL A 393 8.37 7.46 15.68
C VAL A 393 7.76 8.17 16.90
N ASP A 394 7.86 9.50 17.00
CA ASP A 394 7.25 10.26 18.10
C ASP A 394 5.73 10.13 18.12
N VAL A 395 5.07 10.17 16.96
CA VAL A 395 3.61 9.95 16.83
C VAL A 395 3.21 8.59 17.36
N VAL A 396 3.92 7.52 16.97
CA VAL A 396 3.59 6.16 17.41
C VAL A 396 3.81 5.98 18.91
N VAL A 397 4.87 6.57 19.47
CA VAL A 397 5.12 6.56 20.93
C VAL A 397 4.00 7.29 21.67
N GLU A 398 3.57 8.47 21.20
CA GLU A 398 2.44 9.20 21.79
C GLU A 398 1.12 8.42 21.65
N LEU A 399 0.91 7.72 20.54
CA LEU A 399 -0.24 6.87 20.33
C LEU A 399 -0.33 5.75 21.37
N ILE A 400 0.78 5.07 21.63
CA ILE A 400 0.87 4.00 22.65
C ILE A 400 0.56 4.55 24.05
N LYS A 401 1.09 5.73 24.41
CA LYS A 401 0.80 6.38 25.71
C LYS A 401 -0.70 6.66 25.87
N LEU A 402 -1.40 7.08 24.81
CA LEU A 402 -2.83 7.33 24.88
C LEU A 402 -3.65 6.08 25.20
N TYR A 403 -3.20 4.91 24.76
CA TYR A 403 -3.85 3.64 25.07
C TYR A 403 -3.54 3.10 26.47
N THR A 404 -2.62 3.72 27.20
CA THR A 404 -2.38 3.42 28.62
C THR A 404 -3.18 4.34 29.54
N GLU A 405 -3.74 5.45 29.04
CA GLU A 405 -4.57 6.36 29.81
C GLU A 405 -5.90 5.67 30.21
N GLY A 406 -6.07 5.34 31.48
CA GLY A 406 -7.30 4.73 32.01
C GLY A 406 -7.28 3.20 32.14
N CYS A 407 -6.12 2.57 31.94
CA CYS A 407 -5.86 1.18 32.28
C CYS A 407 -5.57 0.97 33.77
#